data_aa9ded12689a49226d297da3d7def5cc
#
_entry.id   aa9ded12689a49226d297da3d7def5cc
#
_cell.length_a   1.000
_cell.length_b   1.000
_cell.length_c   1.000
_cell.angle_alpha   90.00
_cell.angle_beta   90.00
_cell.angle_gamma   90.00
#
_symmetry.space_group_name_H-M   'P 1'
#
loop_
_entity.id
_entity.type
_entity.pdbx_description
1 polymer ?
#
loop_
_entity_poly.entity_id
_entity_poly.type
_entity_poly.pdbx_seq_one_letter_code
_entity_poly.pdbx_strand_id
1 'polypeptide(L)'
;MGITLRDYQLNLLDGARAELAKGHRSVLCVCATGGGKSYIFMDMADRCKGKTLVLVHRSELRDQHISEFKKNNIPMDNIIVETVQTVYRRMDSYPDVRMVIADEAHLFMARTFKAVIDHFAEQGAYTIGFSASPCRLDGSSMSDIFSTMVEGPQTAELIEKKRLCPYEYYAPLTVDVSELKKQRGDYVTTEVENLMEPAIYGRVIAEYKRLCPDKQAIAFCCSIKHSQQVADQFAEAGIMAAHLDGNTPKKERERLMAAFRAGEIKVLTNVNLFSEGLSVDGIGAVLMLRPTASLALCLQQWGRGLRYAENKVCTIIDCVGNYSRHGLPDDRREWTLEGKVKEHKEHNEDGTFTVRQCPFCFKVFENKGQKECPYCHEPYPLHSRELKVIEEIELKRITEAEVKAEEERKARLKEDIRNARCAQDFFEIARKNGYSTGWAFKRARMRGYI
;
A
#
# COMPACT_ATOMS: atom_id res chain seq x y z
N MET A 1 35.43 11.33 5.99
CA MET A 1 34.65 12.25 5.12
C MET A 1 33.21 12.04 5.51
N GLY A 2 32.49 13.11 5.89
CA GLY A 2 31.09 13.02 6.26
C GLY A 2 30.18 12.72 5.06
N ILE A 3 28.91 12.49 5.30
CA ILE A 3 27.89 12.28 4.26
C ILE A 3 27.81 13.53 3.37
N THR A 4 27.83 13.33 2.06
CA THR A 4 27.57 14.40 1.10
C THR A 4 26.09 14.36 0.71
N LEU A 5 25.32 15.31 1.22
CA LEU A 5 23.92 15.45 0.88
C LEU A 5 23.75 16.08 -0.52
N ARG A 6 22.68 15.68 -1.20
CA ARG A 6 22.25 16.23 -2.47
C ARG A 6 21.53 17.57 -2.24
N ASP A 7 21.39 18.38 -3.30
CA ASP A 7 20.71 19.68 -3.27
C ASP A 7 19.34 19.64 -2.58
N TYR A 8 18.46 18.76 -3.01
CA TYR A 8 17.12 18.64 -2.43
C TYR A 8 17.11 18.11 -0.97
N GLN A 9 18.13 17.33 -0.59
CA GLN A 9 18.31 16.86 0.78
C GLN A 9 18.79 18.01 1.67
N LEU A 10 19.69 18.86 1.16
CA LEU A 10 20.11 20.08 1.83
C LEU A 10 18.93 21.05 2.01
N ASN A 11 18.12 21.23 0.96
CA ASN A 11 16.93 22.10 1.04
C ASN A 11 15.95 21.63 2.11
N LEU A 12 15.71 20.32 2.23
CA LEU A 12 14.83 19.77 3.25
C LEU A 12 15.43 19.96 4.67
N LEU A 13 16.72 19.73 4.79
CA LEU A 13 17.47 19.96 6.05
C LEU A 13 17.43 21.44 6.47
N ASP A 14 17.66 22.36 5.53
CA ASP A 14 17.66 23.79 5.82
C ASP A 14 16.24 24.30 6.09
N GLY A 15 15.24 23.75 5.44
CA GLY A 15 13.84 23.97 5.77
C GLY A 15 13.53 23.57 7.22
N ALA A 16 13.96 22.38 7.64
CA ALA A 16 13.77 21.93 9.04
C ALA A 16 14.49 22.85 10.03
N ARG A 17 15.71 23.28 9.71
CA ARG A 17 16.46 24.24 10.54
C ARG A 17 15.76 25.60 10.65
N ALA A 18 15.20 26.08 9.53
CA ALA A 18 14.45 27.32 9.52
C ALA A 18 13.21 27.26 10.41
N GLU A 19 12.48 26.15 10.39
CA GLU A 19 11.33 25.94 11.29
C GLU A 19 11.74 25.91 12.77
N LEU A 20 12.85 25.23 13.10
CA LEU A 20 13.39 25.23 14.45
C LEU A 20 13.82 26.65 14.89
N ALA A 21 14.40 27.45 13.98
CA ALA A 21 14.79 28.84 14.26
C ALA A 21 13.58 29.76 14.51
N LYS A 22 12.40 29.45 13.95
CA LYS A 22 11.14 30.13 14.23
C LYS A 22 10.55 29.78 15.59
N GLY A 23 11.15 28.84 16.34
CA GLY A 23 10.71 28.43 17.66
C GLY A 23 9.91 27.12 17.70
N HIS A 24 9.67 26.48 16.57
CA HIS A 24 9.08 25.14 16.55
C HIS A 24 10.04 24.13 17.22
N ARG A 25 9.48 23.24 18.03
CA ARG A 25 10.25 22.21 18.75
C ARG A 25 10.14 20.82 18.12
N SER A 26 9.12 20.65 17.28
CA SER A 26 8.83 19.38 16.58
C SER A 26 8.51 19.64 15.12
N VAL A 27 9.28 19.06 14.22
CA VAL A 27 9.20 19.26 12.76
C VAL A 27 9.07 17.92 12.06
N LEU A 28 8.09 17.78 11.17
CA LEU A 28 7.96 16.61 10.29
C LEU A 28 8.56 16.92 8.92
N CYS A 29 9.58 16.17 8.52
CA CYS A 29 10.19 16.20 7.20
C CYS A 29 9.49 15.15 6.30
N VAL A 30 8.75 15.60 5.30
CA VAL A 30 8.04 14.72 4.36
C VAL A 30 8.86 14.63 3.07
N CYS A 31 9.25 13.40 2.71
CA CYS A 31 9.98 13.15 1.46
C CYS A 31 9.61 11.76 0.94
N ALA A 32 9.35 11.64 -0.35
CA ALA A 32 8.93 10.41 -0.99
C ALA A 32 9.84 9.21 -0.64
N THR A 33 9.28 8.01 -0.69
CA THR A 33 10.04 6.77 -0.51
C THR A 33 11.17 6.69 -1.52
N GLY A 34 12.40 6.39 -1.05
CA GLY A 34 13.59 6.38 -1.91
C GLY A 34 14.28 7.73 -2.07
N GLY A 35 13.74 8.84 -1.52
CA GLY A 35 14.37 10.15 -1.51
C GLY A 35 15.60 10.30 -0.60
N GLY A 36 15.99 9.23 0.11
CA GLY A 36 17.21 9.20 0.92
C GLY A 36 17.08 9.89 2.27
N LYS A 37 15.92 9.78 2.92
CA LYS A 37 15.64 10.30 4.27
C LYS A 37 16.72 9.91 5.28
N SER A 38 17.20 8.66 5.22
CA SER A 38 18.23 8.17 6.15
C SER A 38 19.53 8.96 6.09
N TYR A 39 19.96 9.40 4.91
CA TYR A 39 21.17 10.23 4.78
C TYR A 39 20.99 11.61 5.42
N ILE A 40 19.78 12.17 5.33
CA ILE A 40 19.49 13.49 5.94
C ILE A 40 19.55 13.38 7.45
N PHE A 41 18.88 12.41 8.06
CA PHE A 41 18.89 12.30 9.50
C PHE A 41 20.24 11.83 10.06
N MET A 42 21.01 11.05 9.31
CA MET A 42 22.38 10.70 9.71
C MET A 42 23.27 11.93 9.74
N ASP A 43 23.19 12.84 8.75
CA ASP A 43 23.92 14.12 8.77
C ASP A 43 23.47 15.02 9.94
N MET A 44 22.16 15.05 10.22
CA MET A 44 21.64 15.78 11.38
C MET A 44 22.17 15.23 12.70
N ALA A 45 22.20 13.92 12.85
CA ALA A 45 22.69 13.25 14.06
C ALA A 45 24.19 13.48 14.25
N ASP A 46 24.99 13.42 13.20
CA ASP A 46 26.44 13.66 13.22
C ASP A 46 26.77 15.10 13.63
N ARG A 47 25.99 16.07 13.18
CA ARG A 47 26.20 17.49 13.48
C ARG A 47 25.58 17.96 14.80
N CYS A 48 24.81 17.15 15.45
CA CYS A 48 24.16 17.50 16.71
C CYS A 48 25.18 17.66 17.85
N LYS A 49 25.17 18.83 18.51
CA LYS A 49 26.02 19.08 19.67
C LYS A 49 25.40 18.50 20.94
N GLY A 50 25.17 17.21 20.99
CA GLY A 50 24.57 16.51 22.14
C GLY A 50 24.07 15.12 21.73
N LYS A 51 23.46 14.42 22.68
CA LYS A 51 22.94 13.08 22.40
C LYS A 51 21.75 13.14 21.44
N THR A 52 21.80 12.32 20.42
CA THR A 52 20.71 12.11 19.48
C THR A 52 20.13 10.72 19.68
N LEU A 53 18.82 10.64 19.87
CA LEU A 53 18.06 9.40 19.94
C LEU A 53 17.31 9.20 18.63
N VAL A 54 17.69 8.17 17.86
CA VAL A 54 17.01 7.78 16.62
C VAL A 54 16.01 6.67 16.94
N LEU A 55 14.74 6.98 16.78
CA LEU A 55 13.62 6.06 17.03
C LEU A 55 13.24 5.33 15.75
N VAL A 56 13.13 4.02 15.86
CA VAL A 56 12.63 3.14 14.82
C VAL A 56 11.49 2.28 15.35
N HIS A 57 10.68 1.72 14.46
CA HIS A 57 9.53 0.89 14.89
C HIS A 57 9.87 -0.62 15.00
N ARG A 58 11.01 -1.08 14.44
CA ARG A 58 11.47 -2.49 14.47
C ARG A 58 12.95 -2.62 14.75
N SER A 59 13.33 -3.74 15.37
CA SER A 59 14.74 -4.08 15.69
C SER A 59 15.60 -4.24 14.43
N GLU A 60 15.05 -4.74 13.34
CA GLU A 60 15.78 -4.89 12.07
C GLU A 60 16.24 -3.54 11.51
N LEU A 61 15.37 -2.51 11.61
CA LEU A 61 15.73 -1.14 11.20
C LEU A 61 16.80 -0.53 12.11
N ARG A 62 16.71 -0.80 13.43
CA ARG A 62 17.74 -0.39 14.36
C ARG A 62 19.11 -0.93 13.93
N ASP A 63 19.20 -2.24 13.69
CA ASP A 63 20.44 -2.90 13.33
C ASP A 63 20.94 -2.41 11.95
N GLN A 64 20.02 -2.15 11.02
CA GLN A 64 20.34 -1.58 9.70
C GLN A 64 20.91 -0.16 9.84
N HIS A 65 20.27 0.73 10.59
CA HIS A 65 20.75 2.10 10.76
C HIS A 65 22.09 2.15 11.51
N ILE A 66 22.29 1.32 12.53
CA ILE A 66 23.59 1.19 13.19
C ILE A 66 24.67 0.79 12.17
N SER A 67 24.37 -0.15 11.28
CA SER A 67 25.29 -0.57 10.21
C SER A 67 25.54 0.57 9.22
N GLU A 68 24.51 1.33 8.85
CA GLU A 68 24.61 2.46 7.92
C GLU A 68 25.42 3.62 8.50
N PHE A 69 25.24 3.97 9.79
CA PHE A 69 26.08 4.94 10.48
C PHE A 69 27.57 4.52 10.44
N LYS A 70 27.87 3.29 10.80
CA LYS A 70 29.24 2.74 10.76
C LYS A 70 29.83 2.73 9.35
N LYS A 71 29.06 2.32 8.33
CA LYS A 71 29.49 2.29 6.92
C LYS A 71 29.83 3.69 6.40
N ASN A 72 29.17 4.72 6.91
CA ASN A 72 29.41 6.12 6.55
C ASN A 72 30.46 6.79 7.47
N ASN A 73 31.15 6.02 8.33
CA ASN A 73 32.15 6.50 9.28
C ASN A 73 31.65 7.61 10.25
N ILE A 74 30.39 7.51 10.65
CA ILE A 74 29.81 8.43 11.65
C ILE A 74 30.04 7.86 13.04
N PRO A 75 30.66 8.62 13.97
CA PRO A 75 30.86 8.19 15.34
C PRO A 75 29.52 7.99 16.07
N MET A 76 29.43 6.90 16.84
CA MET A 76 28.18 6.55 17.56
C MET A 76 28.18 6.99 19.04
N ASP A 77 29.22 7.71 19.51
CA ASP A 77 29.38 8.06 20.91
C ASP A 77 28.19 8.88 21.47
N ASN A 78 27.60 9.71 20.63
CA ASN A 78 26.44 10.54 20.96
C ASN A 78 25.17 10.14 20.19
N ILE A 79 25.16 9.01 19.50
CA ILE A 79 24.03 8.57 18.69
C ILE A 79 23.52 7.22 19.22
N ILE A 80 22.27 7.21 19.63
CA ILE A 80 21.57 6.02 20.13
C ILE A 80 20.48 5.69 19.12
N VAL A 81 20.47 4.47 18.60
CA VAL A 81 19.41 3.98 17.71
C VAL A 81 18.64 2.90 18.45
N GLU A 82 17.36 3.10 18.69
CA GLU A 82 16.55 2.15 19.45
C GLU A 82 15.08 2.13 18.98
N THR A 83 14.40 1.05 19.33
CA THR A 83 12.96 0.93 19.04
C THR A 83 12.15 1.79 19.99
N VAL A 84 11.06 2.40 19.48
CA VAL A 84 10.18 3.24 20.33
C VAL A 84 9.63 2.47 21.54
N GLN A 85 9.35 1.16 21.39
CA GLN A 85 8.85 0.32 22.47
C GLN A 85 9.89 0.10 23.59
N THR A 86 11.17 -0.04 23.22
CA THR A 86 12.25 -0.17 24.20
C THR A 86 12.45 1.15 24.93
N VAL A 87 12.49 2.26 24.20
CA VAL A 87 12.63 3.59 24.80
C VAL A 87 11.47 3.89 25.73
N TYR A 88 10.22 3.64 25.30
CA TYR A 88 9.03 3.85 26.15
C TYR A 88 9.10 3.13 27.50
N ARG A 89 9.71 1.94 27.55
CA ARG A 89 9.87 1.17 28.80
C ARG A 89 11.01 1.64 29.68
N ARG A 90 11.92 2.47 29.16
CA ARG A 90 13.19 2.85 29.82
C ARG A 90 13.56 4.31 29.57
N MET A 91 12.58 5.21 29.49
CA MET A 91 12.81 6.62 29.12
C MET A 91 13.90 7.27 29.96
N ASP A 92 13.89 7.03 31.29
CA ASP A 92 14.88 7.59 32.24
C ASP A 92 16.29 7.04 32.02
N SER A 93 16.49 5.98 31.28
CA SER A 93 17.81 5.44 30.95
C SER A 93 18.52 6.21 29.83
N TYR A 94 17.89 7.21 29.26
CA TYR A 94 18.43 8.04 28.16
C TYR A 94 18.55 9.51 28.58
N PRO A 95 19.47 9.86 29.54
CA PRO A 95 19.63 11.25 30.01
C PRO A 95 20.28 12.10 28.92
N ASP A 96 20.04 13.40 29.00
CA ASP A 96 20.69 14.45 28.21
C ASP A 96 20.45 14.34 26.69
N VAL A 97 19.33 13.75 26.27
CA VAL A 97 18.95 13.71 24.84
C VAL A 97 18.64 15.14 24.39
N ARG A 98 19.36 15.60 23.38
CA ARG A 98 19.18 16.91 22.76
C ARG A 98 18.26 16.89 21.55
N MET A 99 18.25 15.79 20.83
CA MET A 99 17.46 15.62 19.62
C MET A 99 16.88 14.21 19.55
N VAL A 100 15.60 14.12 19.26
CA VAL A 100 14.91 12.87 18.93
C VAL A 100 14.64 12.89 17.43
N ILE A 101 15.10 11.86 16.73
CA ILE A 101 14.81 11.63 15.32
C ILE A 101 13.89 10.43 15.21
N ALA A 102 12.77 10.56 14.50
CA ALA A 102 11.83 9.48 14.28
C ALA A 102 11.81 9.10 12.80
N ASP A 103 12.36 7.91 12.46
CA ASP A 103 12.30 7.39 11.11
C ASP A 103 10.98 6.68 10.86
N GLU A 104 10.38 6.91 9.68
CA GLU A 104 9.03 6.46 9.30
C GLU A 104 7.98 6.78 10.39
N ALA A 105 7.96 8.05 10.82
CA ALA A 105 7.18 8.54 11.94
C ALA A 105 5.68 8.18 11.90
N HIS A 106 5.12 7.98 10.70
CA HIS A 106 3.74 7.57 10.48
C HIS A 106 3.42 6.13 10.93
N LEU A 107 4.44 5.29 11.18
CA LEU A 107 4.26 3.91 11.64
C LEU A 107 4.11 3.77 13.15
N PHE A 108 4.43 4.82 13.91
CA PHE A 108 4.39 4.73 15.36
C PHE A 108 2.97 4.83 15.92
N MET A 109 2.68 4.00 16.90
CA MET A 109 1.43 4.09 17.66
C MET A 109 1.35 5.44 18.36
N ALA A 110 0.33 6.23 18.07
CA ALA A 110 0.16 7.61 18.53
C ALA A 110 0.43 7.77 20.02
N ARG A 111 -0.19 6.95 20.89
CA ARG A 111 -0.09 7.06 22.36
C ARG A 111 1.33 6.81 22.88
N THR A 112 1.99 5.73 22.44
CA THR A 112 3.33 5.36 22.90
C THR A 112 4.37 6.36 22.41
N PHE A 113 4.26 6.74 21.12
CA PHE A 113 5.17 7.68 20.51
C PHE A 113 5.03 9.07 21.14
N LYS A 114 3.80 9.54 21.32
CA LYS A 114 3.53 10.82 21.98
C LYS A 114 4.14 10.86 23.39
N ALA A 115 3.96 9.82 24.19
CA ALA A 115 4.54 9.78 25.53
C ALA A 115 6.08 9.86 25.53
N VAL A 116 6.74 9.20 24.55
CA VAL A 116 8.20 9.30 24.38
C VAL A 116 8.61 10.72 23.99
N ILE A 117 7.91 11.31 23.03
CA ILE A 117 8.24 12.67 22.57
C ILE A 117 7.99 13.70 23.66
N ASP A 118 6.87 13.63 24.38
CA ASP A 118 6.55 14.55 25.48
C ASP A 118 7.63 14.49 26.58
N HIS A 119 8.06 13.27 26.98
CA HIS A 119 9.12 13.09 27.99
C HIS A 119 10.44 13.80 27.61
N PHE A 120 10.90 13.63 26.35
CA PHE A 120 12.16 14.29 25.95
C PHE A 120 11.96 15.78 25.64
N ALA A 121 10.77 16.18 25.18
CA ALA A 121 10.45 17.59 24.98
C ALA A 121 10.44 18.39 26.30
N GLU A 122 9.95 17.80 27.40
CA GLU A 122 10.03 18.38 28.77
C GLU A 122 11.48 18.60 29.22
N GLN A 123 12.41 17.75 28.76
CA GLN A 123 13.85 17.90 28.98
C GLN A 123 14.52 18.88 28.02
N GLY A 124 13.76 19.49 27.10
CA GLY A 124 14.25 20.48 26.15
C GLY A 124 14.80 19.91 24.84
N ALA A 125 14.54 18.63 24.53
CA ALA A 125 14.94 18.04 23.27
C ALA A 125 14.09 18.59 22.08
N TYR A 126 14.69 18.61 20.89
CA TYR A 126 14.01 18.83 19.63
C TYR A 126 13.57 17.50 19.04
N THR A 127 12.44 17.49 18.34
CA THR A 127 11.93 16.29 17.65
C THR A 127 11.88 16.52 16.14
N ILE A 128 12.53 15.65 15.37
CA ILE A 128 12.49 15.66 13.91
C ILE A 128 11.93 14.32 13.43
N GLY A 129 10.76 14.36 12.82
CA GLY A 129 10.17 13.19 12.18
C GLY A 129 10.53 13.11 10.71
N PHE A 130 10.73 11.91 10.20
CA PHE A 130 10.85 11.65 8.77
C PHE A 130 9.74 10.70 8.33
N SER A 131 9.07 11.02 7.23
CA SER A 131 7.99 10.21 6.68
C SER A 131 7.89 10.35 5.17
N ALA A 132 7.34 9.35 4.51
CA ALA A 132 6.95 9.44 3.11
C ALA A 132 5.57 10.10 2.94
N SER A 133 4.78 10.14 3.99
CA SER A 133 3.47 10.77 4.03
C SER A 133 3.23 11.36 5.42
N PRO A 134 2.56 12.53 5.56
CA PRO A 134 2.31 13.17 6.85
C PRO A 134 1.06 12.64 7.58
N CYS A 135 0.59 11.47 7.23
CA CYS A 135 -0.54 10.82 7.88
C CYS A 135 -0.17 9.41 8.34
N ARG A 136 -0.75 8.97 9.44
CA ARG A 136 -0.61 7.59 9.91
C ARG A 136 -1.29 6.61 8.96
N LEU A 137 -1.00 5.32 9.10
CA LEU A 137 -1.59 4.28 8.24
C LEU A 137 -3.12 4.25 8.31
N ASP A 138 -3.70 4.65 9.44
CA ASP A 138 -5.15 4.78 9.65
C ASP A 138 -5.73 6.12 9.18
N GLY A 139 -4.91 6.97 8.54
CA GLY A 139 -5.30 8.30 8.06
C GLY A 139 -5.41 9.36 9.15
N SER A 140 -5.07 9.03 10.41
CA SER A 140 -5.14 10.02 11.50
C SER A 140 -4.03 11.06 11.40
N SER A 141 -4.30 12.22 12.00
CA SER A 141 -3.41 13.39 12.05
C SER A 141 -2.10 13.08 12.78
N MET A 142 -1.05 13.79 12.39
CA MET A 142 0.24 13.84 13.10
C MET A 142 0.48 15.18 13.81
N SER A 143 -0.49 16.10 13.78
CA SER A 143 -0.43 17.41 14.44
C SER A 143 -0.41 17.33 15.97
N ASP A 144 -0.76 16.18 16.54
CA ASP A 144 -0.63 15.89 17.97
C ASP A 144 0.83 15.76 18.46
N ILE A 145 1.78 15.59 17.51
CA ILE A 145 3.22 15.42 17.78
C ILE A 145 4.04 16.51 17.09
N PHE A 146 3.75 16.79 15.84
CA PHE A 146 4.52 17.75 15.05
C PHE A 146 3.80 19.08 14.93
N SER A 147 4.48 20.17 15.30
CA SER A 147 3.92 21.53 15.24
C SER A 147 4.00 22.16 13.85
N THR A 148 4.87 21.64 13.00
CA THR A 148 5.06 22.11 11.62
C THR A 148 5.60 20.99 10.73
N MET A 149 5.54 21.20 9.42
CA MET A 149 5.98 20.27 8.41
C MET A 149 6.81 20.97 7.34
N VAL A 150 7.82 20.27 6.85
CA VAL A 150 8.63 20.70 5.69
C VAL A 150 8.51 19.65 4.61
N GLU A 151 8.10 20.07 3.42
CA GLU A 151 7.98 19.19 2.28
C GLU A 151 9.27 19.16 1.46
N GLY A 152 9.76 17.95 1.22
CA GLY A 152 10.79 17.64 0.24
C GLY A 152 10.19 17.23 -1.09
N PRO A 153 11.04 16.77 -2.05
CA PRO A 153 10.58 16.40 -3.37
C PRO A 153 9.62 15.21 -3.34
N GLN A 154 8.59 15.31 -4.16
CA GLN A 154 7.65 14.22 -4.42
C GLN A 154 8.20 13.26 -5.48
N THR A 155 7.48 12.15 -5.74
CA THR A 155 7.94 11.08 -6.63
C THR A 155 8.25 11.56 -8.04
N ALA A 156 7.41 12.42 -8.65
CA ALA A 156 7.62 12.98 -9.98
C ALA A 156 8.95 13.71 -10.08
N GLU A 157 9.24 14.61 -9.12
CA GLU A 157 10.48 15.39 -9.07
C GLU A 157 11.73 14.50 -8.90
N LEU A 158 11.61 13.42 -8.10
CA LEU A 158 12.71 12.46 -7.92
C LEU A 158 12.97 11.63 -9.17
N ILE A 159 11.94 11.32 -9.97
CA ILE A 159 12.08 10.64 -11.26
C ILE A 159 12.78 11.60 -12.25
N GLU A 160 12.32 12.84 -12.35
CA GLU A 160 12.93 13.87 -13.20
C GLU A 160 14.42 14.08 -12.86
N LYS A 161 14.75 14.16 -11.58
CA LYS A 161 16.12 14.28 -11.07
C LYS A 161 16.95 13.00 -11.18
N LYS A 162 16.42 11.91 -11.76
CA LYS A 162 17.05 10.58 -11.85
C LYS A 162 17.50 10.06 -10.47
N ARG A 163 16.64 10.21 -9.46
CA ARG A 163 16.83 9.68 -8.10
C ARG A 163 15.88 8.52 -7.82
N LEU A 164 14.79 8.45 -8.58
CA LEU A 164 13.94 7.29 -8.75
C LEU A 164 13.94 6.91 -10.23
N CYS A 165 13.66 5.65 -10.55
CA CYS A 165 13.52 5.21 -11.93
C CYS A 165 12.12 5.51 -12.45
N PRO A 166 11.93 5.72 -13.77
CA PRO A 166 10.62 5.73 -14.39
C PRO A 166 9.92 4.39 -14.20
N TYR A 167 8.62 4.38 -14.42
CA TYR A 167 7.80 3.18 -14.26
C TYR A 167 6.78 3.02 -15.38
N GLU A 168 6.29 1.81 -15.51
CA GLU A 168 5.12 1.47 -16.31
C GLU A 168 4.09 0.81 -15.39
N TYR A 169 2.86 1.29 -15.43
CA TYR A 169 1.77 0.82 -14.57
C TYR A 169 0.75 0.05 -15.39
N TYR A 170 0.48 -1.19 -15.00
CA TYR A 170 -0.50 -2.06 -15.64
C TYR A 170 -1.52 -2.56 -14.62
N ALA A 171 -2.79 -2.55 -14.99
CA ALA A 171 -3.88 -3.07 -14.16
C ALA A 171 -4.72 -4.09 -14.94
N PRO A 172 -4.22 -5.32 -15.15
CA PRO A 172 -4.90 -6.34 -15.93
C PRO A 172 -6.18 -6.87 -15.28
N LEU A 173 -6.34 -6.63 -14.00
CA LEU A 173 -7.47 -7.03 -13.18
C LEU A 173 -7.91 -5.87 -12.30
N THR A 174 -9.18 -5.86 -11.97
CA THR A 174 -9.74 -4.97 -10.95
C THR A 174 -10.62 -5.81 -10.05
N VAL A 175 -10.42 -5.69 -8.75
CA VAL A 175 -11.22 -6.39 -7.75
C VAL A 175 -12.15 -5.37 -7.11
N ASP A 176 -13.44 -5.68 -7.08
CA ASP A 176 -14.41 -4.82 -6.39
C ASP A 176 -14.23 -4.97 -4.87
N VAL A 177 -13.87 -3.87 -4.24
CA VAL A 177 -13.63 -3.78 -2.79
C VAL A 177 -14.65 -2.89 -2.08
N SER A 178 -15.71 -2.47 -2.77
CA SER A 178 -16.71 -1.53 -2.28
C SER A 178 -17.44 -2.03 -1.02
N GLU A 179 -17.65 -3.35 -0.93
CA GLU A 179 -18.32 -4.00 0.20
C GLU A 179 -17.38 -4.41 1.34
N LEU A 180 -16.05 -4.28 1.17
CA LEU A 180 -15.10 -4.68 2.20
C LEU A 180 -15.12 -3.73 3.39
N LYS A 181 -15.17 -4.29 4.59
CA LYS A 181 -15.06 -3.52 5.83
C LYS A 181 -13.64 -3.00 6.01
N LYS A 182 -13.55 -1.79 6.56
CA LYS A 182 -12.29 -1.17 6.94
C LYS A 182 -12.10 -1.27 8.46
N GLN A 183 -10.88 -1.60 8.88
CA GLN A 183 -10.46 -1.60 10.27
C GLN A 183 -9.06 -0.98 10.37
N ARG A 184 -8.89 -0.02 11.29
CA ARG A 184 -7.61 0.70 11.47
C ARG A 184 -7.06 1.34 10.19
N GLY A 185 -7.96 1.88 9.36
CA GLY A 185 -7.60 2.58 8.12
C GLY A 185 -7.31 1.71 6.90
N ASP A 186 -7.42 0.38 7.01
CA ASP A 186 -7.25 -0.52 5.86
C ASP A 186 -8.34 -1.60 5.85
N TYR A 187 -8.41 -2.40 4.78
CA TYR A 187 -9.39 -3.47 4.63
C TYR A 187 -9.11 -4.63 5.59
N VAL A 188 -10.18 -5.28 6.05
CA VAL A 188 -10.10 -6.47 6.93
C VAL A 188 -9.49 -7.63 6.15
N THR A 189 -8.35 -8.15 6.62
CA THR A 189 -7.54 -9.18 5.92
C THR A 189 -8.34 -10.42 5.52
N THR A 190 -9.19 -10.91 6.40
CA THR A 190 -10.00 -12.14 6.13
C THR A 190 -11.05 -11.92 5.03
N GLU A 191 -11.59 -10.71 4.90
CA GLU A 191 -12.53 -10.38 3.83
C GLU A 191 -11.79 -10.27 2.49
N VAL A 192 -10.57 -9.69 2.50
CA VAL A 192 -9.69 -9.63 1.31
C VAL A 192 -9.27 -11.04 0.88
N GLU A 193 -8.91 -11.94 1.80
CA GLU A 193 -8.56 -13.33 1.47
C GLU A 193 -9.68 -14.07 0.73
N ASN A 194 -10.91 -13.90 1.20
CA ASN A 194 -12.09 -14.54 0.60
C ASN A 194 -12.37 -13.98 -0.83
N LEU A 195 -11.96 -12.75 -1.09
CA LEU A 195 -12.12 -12.10 -2.40
C LEU A 195 -11.04 -12.53 -3.41
N MET A 196 -9.86 -12.94 -2.93
CA MET A 196 -8.72 -13.34 -3.77
C MET A 196 -8.82 -14.82 -4.15
N GLU A 197 -9.58 -15.12 -5.22
CA GLU A 197 -9.76 -16.49 -5.71
C GLU A 197 -8.54 -17.04 -6.45
N PRO A 198 -8.34 -18.38 -6.48
CA PRO A 198 -7.24 -19.04 -7.20
C PRO A 198 -7.13 -18.69 -8.70
N ALA A 199 -8.25 -18.36 -9.34
CA ALA A 199 -8.29 -17.94 -10.75
C ALA A 199 -7.48 -16.64 -11.01
N ILE A 200 -7.33 -15.78 -10.00
CA ILE A 200 -6.55 -14.55 -10.08
C ILE A 200 -5.06 -14.87 -10.22
N TYR A 201 -4.57 -15.91 -9.56
CA TYR A 201 -3.14 -16.25 -9.55
C TYR A 201 -2.61 -16.65 -10.93
N GLY A 202 -3.34 -17.49 -11.66
CA GLY A 202 -2.95 -17.89 -13.03
C GLY A 202 -2.80 -16.68 -13.95
N ARG A 203 -3.68 -15.69 -13.80
CA ARG A 203 -3.62 -14.46 -14.60
C ARG A 203 -2.45 -13.56 -14.18
N VAL A 204 -2.13 -13.47 -12.89
CA VAL A 204 -0.95 -12.73 -12.40
C VAL A 204 0.33 -13.28 -12.99
N ILE A 205 0.49 -14.61 -13.02
CA ILE A 205 1.66 -15.28 -13.59
C ILE A 205 1.75 -15.04 -15.11
N ALA A 206 0.63 -15.14 -15.81
CA ALA A 206 0.59 -14.85 -17.24
C ALA A 206 1.00 -13.41 -17.56
N GLU A 207 0.49 -12.44 -16.78
CA GLU A 207 0.87 -11.03 -16.94
C GLU A 207 2.32 -10.76 -16.54
N TYR A 208 2.84 -11.40 -15.50
CA TYR A 208 4.26 -11.31 -15.16
C TYR A 208 5.13 -11.83 -16.31
N LYS A 209 4.81 -13.02 -16.87
CA LYS A 209 5.54 -13.58 -18.01
C LYS A 209 5.47 -12.69 -19.25
N ARG A 210 4.36 -12.00 -19.47
CA ARG A 210 4.16 -11.09 -20.61
C ARG A 210 4.88 -9.76 -20.45
N LEU A 211 4.81 -9.14 -19.26
CA LEU A 211 5.23 -7.76 -19.03
C LEU A 211 6.65 -7.63 -18.50
N CYS A 212 7.13 -8.62 -17.76
CA CYS A 212 8.42 -8.52 -17.07
C CYS A 212 9.07 -9.92 -16.82
N PRO A 213 9.21 -10.78 -17.84
CA PRO A 213 9.60 -12.19 -17.66
C PRO A 213 10.93 -12.38 -16.95
N ASP A 214 11.87 -11.45 -17.10
CA ASP A 214 13.23 -11.56 -16.55
C ASP A 214 13.48 -10.62 -15.36
N LYS A 215 12.50 -9.79 -14.99
CA LYS A 215 12.65 -8.84 -13.90
C LYS A 215 12.45 -9.53 -12.55
N GLN A 216 13.33 -9.25 -11.60
CA GLN A 216 13.08 -9.62 -10.22
C GLN A 216 11.90 -8.80 -9.67
N ALA A 217 10.95 -9.48 -9.00
CA ALA A 217 9.73 -8.87 -8.52
C ALA A 217 9.51 -9.07 -7.02
N ILE A 218 8.87 -8.08 -6.41
CA ILE A 218 8.25 -8.23 -5.08
C ILE A 218 6.74 -8.25 -5.24
N ALA A 219 6.09 -9.27 -4.66
CA ALA A 219 4.63 -9.39 -4.59
C ALA A 219 4.13 -9.08 -3.18
N PHE A 220 3.24 -8.11 -3.07
CA PHE A 220 2.58 -7.71 -1.83
C PHE A 220 1.26 -8.44 -1.68
N CYS A 221 1.18 -9.35 -0.72
CA CYS A 221 0.03 -10.22 -0.49
C CYS A 221 -0.76 -9.79 0.77
N CYS A 222 -2.02 -10.21 0.87
CA CYS A 222 -2.90 -9.85 1.98
C CYS A 222 -2.63 -10.65 3.25
N SER A 223 -2.23 -11.92 3.13
CA SER A 223 -1.96 -12.80 4.27
C SER A 223 -0.79 -13.76 4.00
N ILE A 224 -0.30 -14.40 5.05
CA ILE A 224 0.78 -15.40 4.98
C ILE A 224 0.37 -16.55 4.07
N LYS A 225 -0.83 -17.07 4.26
CA LYS A 225 -1.39 -18.15 3.43
C LYS A 225 -1.44 -17.76 1.96
N HIS A 226 -1.98 -16.57 1.65
CA HIS A 226 -2.03 -16.04 0.29
C HIS A 226 -0.62 -15.91 -0.30
N SER A 227 0.32 -15.38 0.47
CA SER A 227 1.70 -15.18 0.03
C SER A 227 2.42 -16.50 -0.27
N GLN A 228 2.21 -17.54 0.53
CA GLN A 228 2.74 -18.88 0.29
C GLN A 228 2.13 -19.49 -0.98
N GLN A 229 0.81 -19.43 -1.13
CA GLN A 229 0.12 -19.92 -2.32
C GLN A 229 0.60 -19.25 -3.61
N VAL A 230 0.83 -17.94 -3.58
CA VAL A 230 1.37 -17.20 -4.73
C VAL A 230 2.79 -17.68 -5.05
N ALA A 231 3.66 -17.88 -4.05
CA ALA A 231 5.01 -18.38 -4.26
C ALA A 231 5.00 -19.79 -4.87
N ASP A 232 4.16 -20.70 -4.36
CA ASP A 232 4.02 -22.07 -4.85
C ASP A 232 3.56 -22.09 -6.32
N GLN A 233 2.57 -21.27 -6.67
CA GLN A 233 2.06 -21.15 -8.03
C GLN A 233 3.08 -20.60 -9.03
N PHE A 234 3.90 -19.63 -8.61
CA PHE A 234 5.03 -19.18 -9.42
C PHE A 234 6.05 -20.31 -9.64
N ALA A 235 6.37 -21.09 -8.59
CA ALA A 235 7.27 -22.22 -8.67
C ALA A 235 6.72 -23.32 -9.60
N GLU A 236 5.45 -23.68 -9.51
CA GLU A 236 4.75 -24.60 -10.41
C GLU A 236 4.79 -24.14 -11.88
N ALA A 237 4.75 -22.82 -12.09
CA ALA A 237 4.88 -22.21 -13.43
C ALA A 237 6.33 -22.11 -13.94
N GLY A 238 7.31 -22.69 -13.19
CA GLY A 238 8.73 -22.72 -13.53
C GLY A 238 9.49 -21.43 -13.20
N ILE A 239 8.92 -20.56 -12.35
CA ILE A 239 9.55 -19.31 -11.91
C ILE A 239 9.99 -19.45 -10.45
N MET A 240 11.29 -19.37 -10.19
CA MET A 240 11.82 -19.46 -8.82
C MET A 240 11.25 -18.35 -7.94
N ALA A 241 10.41 -18.73 -6.98
CA ALA A 241 9.76 -17.83 -6.04
C ALA A 241 9.95 -18.29 -4.59
N ALA A 242 9.90 -17.35 -3.65
CA ALA A 242 9.95 -17.65 -2.22
C ALA A 242 9.07 -16.71 -1.44
N HIS A 243 8.48 -17.23 -0.36
CA HIS A 243 7.71 -16.46 0.60
C HIS A 243 8.60 -15.95 1.75
N LEU A 244 8.36 -14.71 2.17
CA LEU A 244 8.97 -14.09 3.35
C LEU A 244 7.93 -13.35 4.19
N ASP A 245 7.95 -13.59 5.51
CA ASP A 245 7.13 -12.86 6.47
C ASP A 245 7.89 -12.51 7.76
N GLY A 246 7.18 -11.88 8.71
CA GLY A 246 7.75 -11.53 10.01
C GLY A 246 8.18 -12.73 10.86
N ASN A 247 7.60 -13.92 10.63
CA ASN A 247 7.87 -15.15 11.36
C ASN A 247 9.03 -15.96 10.74
N THR A 248 9.46 -15.62 9.52
CA THR A 248 10.59 -16.30 8.85
C THR A 248 11.86 -16.16 9.70
N PRO A 249 12.50 -17.29 10.12
CA PRO A 249 13.70 -17.26 10.95
C PRO A 249 14.81 -16.43 10.32
N LYS A 250 15.60 -15.71 11.14
CA LYS A 250 16.63 -14.77 10.66
C LYS A 250 17.58 -15.41 9.67
N LYS A 251 18.11 -16.60 9.96
CA LYS A 251 19.05 -17.33 9.05
C LYS A 251 18.40 -17.64 7.69
N GLU A 252 17.15 -18.08 7.70
CA GLU A 252 16.44 -18.40 6.46
C GLU A 252 16.12 -17.12 5.67
N ARG A 253 15.74 -16.05 6.33
CA ARG A 253 15.55 -14.73 5.72
C ARG A 253 16.83 -14.25 5.04
N GLU A 254 17.96 -14.34 5.73
CA GLU A 254 19.28 -13.97 5.17
C GLU A 254 19.62 -14.81 3.95
N ARG A 255 19.37 -16.13 3.98
CA ARG A 255 19.58 -17.07 2.86
C ARG A 255 18.74 -16.70 1.65
N LEU A 256 17.42 -16.51 1.84
CA LEU A 256 16.49 -16.16 0.77
C LEU A 256 16.80 -14.79 0.17
N MET A 257 17.17 -13.83 1.00
CA MET A 257 17.59 -12.50 0.55
C MET A 257 18.90 -12.54 -0.24
N ALA A 258 19.85 -13.39 0.15
CA ALA A 258 21.10 -13.60 -0.61
C ALA A 258 20.79 -14.23 -1.99
N ALA A 259 19.97 -15.27 -2.03
CA ALA A 259 19.53 -15.92 -3.27
C ALA A 259 18.75 -14.94 -4.19
N PHE A 260 17.91 -14.07 -3.62
CA PHE A 260 17.25 -13.03 -4.40
C PHE A 260 18.27 -12.02 -4.96
N ARG A 261 19.21 -11.52 -4.17
CA ARG A 261 20.26 -10.60 -4.66
C ARG A 261 21.14 -11.24 -5.75
N ALA A 262 21.37 -12.55 -5.66
CA ALA A 262 22.10 -13.32 -6.68
C ALA A 262 21.28 -13.55 -7.97
N GLY A 263 19.99 -13.23 -7.98
CA GLY A 263 19.10 -13.45 -9.13
C GLY A 263 18.57 -14.88 -9.27
N GLU A 264 18.86 -15.75 -8.30
CA GLU A 264 18.40 -17.14 -8.24
C GLU A 264 16.88 -17.19 -7.99
N ILE A 265 16.38 -16.33 -7.10
CA ILE A 265 14.95 -16.13 -6.87
C ILE A 265 14.49 -14.96 -7.73
N LYS A 266 13.43 -15.16 -8.51
CA LYS A 266 12.83 -14.13 -9.37
C LYS A 266 11.70 -13.38 -8.69
N VAL A 267 10.90 -14.05 -7.87
CA VAL A 267 9.77 -13.44 -7.19
C VAL A 267 9.83 -13.67 -5.69
N LEU A 268 9.85 -12.59 -4.91
CA LEU A 268 9.66 -12.64 -3.47
C LEU A 268 8.22 -12.22 -3.13
N THR A 269 7.47 -13.14 -2.53
CA THR A 269 6.15 -12.83 -2.01
C THR A 269 6.23 -12.48 -0.52
N ASN A 270 5.43 -11.53 -0.07
CA ASN A 270 5.50 -11.09 1.32
C ASN A 270 4.18 -10.54 1.85
N VAL A 271 4.12 -10.45 3.19
CA VAL A 271 3.06 -9.76 3.92
C VAL A 271 3.70 -8.73 4.84
N ASN A 272 3.52 -7.44 4.53
CA ASN A 272 3.99 -6.29 5.32
C ASN A 272 5.51 -6.22 5.62
N LEU A 273 6.31 -7.19 5.17
CA LEU A 273 7.74 -7.22 5.50
C LEU A 273 8.54 -6.17 4.74
N PHE A 274 8.28 -6.05 3.44
CA PHE A 274 8.97 -5.09 2.57
C PHE A 274 8.33 -3.71 2.54
N SER A 275 7.16 -3.53 3.12
CA SER A 275 6.56 -2.20 3.32
C SER A 275 7.40 -1.37 4.29
N GLU A 276 8.13 -2.02 5.22
CA GLU A 276 8.74 -1.40 6.37
C GLU A 276 10.24 -1.72 6.44
N GLY A 277 11.07 -0.92 5.76
CA GLY A 277 12.50 -0.82 6.06
C GLY A 277 13.46 -1.82 5.43
N LEU A 278 13.05 -2.97 4.94
CA LEU A 278 13.98 -3.89 4.29
C LEU A 278 14.43 -3.35 2.92
N SER A 279 15.72 -3.07 2.80
CA SER A 279 16.31 -2.57 1.56
C SER A 279 16.64 -3.72 0.63
N VAL A 280 15.97 -3.78 -0.51
CA VAL A 280 16.29 -4.71 -1.60
C VAL A 280 16.57 -3.89 -2.84
N ASP A 281 17.78 -3.98 -3.34
CA ASP A 281 18.16 -3.40 -4.62
C ASP A 281 17.87 -4.41 -5.75
N GLY A 282 17.73 -3.92 -6.97
CA GLY A 282 17.51 -4.78 -8.13
C GLY A 282 16.05 -5.13 -8.46
N ILE A 283 15.08 -4.67 -7.66
CA ILE A 283 13.67 -4.92 -7.94
C ILE A 283 13.26 -4.24 -9.24
N GLY A 284 12.94 -5.04 -10.26
CA GLY A 284 12.48 -4.57 -11.56
C GLY A 284 10.96 -4.51 -11.70
N ALA A 285 10.23 -5.24 -10.85
CA ALA A 285 8.77 -5.25 -10.87
C ALA A 285 8.14 -5.28 -9.47
N VAL A 286 6.93 -4.72 -9.35
CA VAL A 286 6.09 -4.75 -8.14
C VAL A 286 4.74 -5.35 -8.52
N LEU A 287 4.35 -6.43 -7.83
CA LEU A 287 3.06 -7.07 -8.00
C LEU A 287 2.16 -6.70 -6.82
N MET A 288 1.12 -5.93 -7.10
CA MET A 288 0.14 -5.50 -6.11
C MET A 288 -1.00 -6.52 -6.06
N LEU A 289 -0.93 -7.43 -5.10
CA LEU A 289 -1.92 -8.51 -4.88
C LEU A 289 -2.72 -8.30 -3.58
N ARG A 290 -2.59 -7.13 -3.00
CA ARG A 290 -3.35 -6.70 -1.82
C ARG A 290 -4.03 -5.37 -2.12
N PRO A 291 -5.36 -5.31 -2.11
CA PRO A 291 -6.05 -4.03 -2.07
C PRO A 291 -5.74 -3.33 -0.74
N THR A 292 -5.51 -2.05 -0.79
CA THR A 292 -5.33 -1.23 0.41
C THR A 292 -6.16 0.04 0.35
N ALA A 293 -6.68 0.47 1.49
CA ALA A 293 -7.30 1.78 1.65
C ALA A 293 -6.27 2.83 2.13
N SER A 294 -5.08 2.40 2.55
CA SER A 294 -4.03 3.27 3.05
C SER A 294 -3.13 3.77 1.92
N LEU A 295 -3.20 5.07 1.60
CA LEU A 295 -2.30 5.71 0.65
C LEU A 295 -0.83 5.58 1.08
N ALA A 296 -0.54 5.75 2.37
CA ALA A 296 0.82 5.63 2.90
C ALA A 296 1.42 4.25 2.60
N LEU A 297 0.65 3.18 2.85
CA LEU A 297 1.07 1.81 2.53
C LEU A 297 1.28 1.61 1.03
N CYS A 298 0.37 2.11 0.21
CA CYS A 298 0.46 2.00 -1.25
C CYS A 298 1.72 2.69 -1.79
N LEU A 299 2.02 3.91 -1.34
CA LEU A 299 3.23 4.66 -1.71
C LEU A 299 4.52 3.94 -1.30
N GLN A 300 4.53 3.30 -0.13
CA GLN A 300 5.67 2.51 0.31
C GLN A 300 5.89 1.28 -0.58
N GLN A 301 4.82 0.57 -0.93
CA GLN A 301 4.89 -0.62 -1.80
C GLN A 301 5.41 -0.24 -3.20
N TRP A 302 4.86 0.79 -3.83
CA TRP A 302 5.35 1.30 -5.11
C TRP A 302 6.82 1.73 -5.03
N GLY A 303 7.17 2.45 -3.97
CA GLY A 303 8.52 2.99 -3.75
C GLY A 303 9.61 1.92 -3.69
N ARG A 304 9.27 0.66 -3.39
CA ARG A 304 10.24 -0.44 -3.42
C ARG A 304 10.75 -0.73 -4.82
N GLY A 305 9.87 -0.64 -5.82
CA GLY A 305 10.26 -0.81 -7.22
C GLY A 305 10.92 0.42 -7.83
N LEU A 306 10.63 1.60 -7.32
CA LEU A 306 11.08 2.85 -7.94
C LEU A 306 12.51 3.25 -7.62
N ARG A 307 13.26 2.49 -6.82
CA ARG A 307 14.68 2.79 -6.54
C ARG A 307 15.48 2.90 -7.83
N TYR A 308 16.29 3.95 -7.91
CA TYR A 308 17.08 4.23 -9.10
C TYR A 308 18.11 3.15 -9.38
N ALA A 309 18.16 2.73 -10.61
CA ALA A 309 19.30 2.03 -11.23
C ALA A 309 19.41 2.51 -12.68
N GLU A 310 20.58 2.46 -13.23
CA GLU A 310 20.84 2.90 -14.61
C GLU A 310 19.99 2.08 -15.60
N ASN A 311 19.36 2.76 -16.54
CA ASN A 311 18.49 2.17 -17.58
C ASN A 311 17.28 1.33 -17.04
N LYS A 312 16.97 1.47 -15.76
CA LYS A 312 15.87 0.74 -15.15
C LYS A 312 14.54 1.46 -15.38
N VAL A 313 13.54 0.70 -15.82
CA VAL A 313 12.12 1.04 -15.79
C VAL A 313 11.40 0.02 -14.92
N CYS A 314 10.75 0.47 -13.85
CA CYS A 314 9.98 -0.39 -12.97
C CYS A 314 8.66 -0.79 -13.62
N THR A 315 8.29 -2.07 -13.57
CA THR A 315 6.95 -2.53 -13.98
C THR A 315 6.07 -2.72 -12.74
N ILE A 316 4.97 -1.98 -12.65
CA ILE A 316 3.98 -2.15 -11.59
C ILE A 316 2.79 -2.90 -12.19
N ILE A 317 2.45 -4.06 -11.62
CA ILE A 317 1.29 -4.86 -12.02
C ILE A 317 0.29 -4.83 -10.85
N ASP A 318 -0.77 -4.06 -11.02
CA ASP A 318 -1.82 -3.90 -10.03
C ASP A 318 -3.01 -4.81 -10.35
N CYS A 319 -3.08 -5.93 -9.65
CA CYS A 319 -4.14 -6.92 -9.85
C CYS A 319 -5.37 -6.68 -8.95
N VAL A 320 -5.42 -5.56 -8.26
CA VAL A 320 -6.47 -5.27 -7.26
C VAL A 320 -7.07 -3.86 -7.38
N GLY A 321 -6.66 -3.10 -8.42
CA GLY A 321 -7.21 -1.79 -8.72
C GLY A 321 -6.85 -0.70 -7.71
N ASN A 322 -5.66 -0.73 -7.11
CA ASN A 322 -5.20 0.33 -6.20
C ASN A 322 -5.09 1.69 -6.90
N TYR A 323 -4.81 1.71 -8.21
CA TYR A 323 -4.71 2.93 -9.00
C TYR A 323 -6.00 3.76 -8.99
N SER A 324 -7.17 3.13 -8.97
CA SER A 324 -8.45 3.85 -8.97
C SER A 324 -8.68 4.58 -7.65
N ARG A 325 -8.14 4.07 -6.55
CA ARG A 325 -8.28 4.65 -5.20
C ARG A 325 -7.20 5.68 -4.88
N HIS A 326 -5.98 5.45 -5.35
CA HIS A 326 -4.80 6.21 -4.92
C HIS A 326 -4.14 7.02 -6.05
N GLY A 327 -4.63 6.89 -7.29
CA GLY A 327 -3.98 7.47 -8.46
C GLY A 327 -2.67 6.77 -8.83
N LEU A 328 -1.75 7.51 -9.42
CA LEU A 328 -0.45 7.02 -9.85
C LEU A 328 0.66 7.35 -8.81
N PRO A 329 1.79 6.64 -8.82
CA PRO A 329 2.90 6.89 -7.89
C PRO A 329 3.45 8.31 -7.90
N ASP A 330 3.41 8.97 -9.04
CA ASP A 330 3.96 10.31 -9.29
C ASP A 330 2.91 11.43 -9.29
N ASP A 331 1.65 11.12 -8.99
CA ASP A 331 0.63 12.15 -8.82
C ASP A 331 1.05 13.14 -7.73
N ARG A 332 0.87 14.42 -8.02
CA ARG A 332 1.13 15.48 -7.04
C ARG A 332 0.10 15.43 -5.91
N ARG A 333 0.58 15.45 -4.68
CA ARG A 333 -0.25 15.41 -3.47
C ARG A 333 -0.06 16.66 -2.65
N GLU A 334 -1.16 17.21 -2.14
CA GLU A 334 -1.14 18.30 -1.19
C GLU A 334 -1.13 17.71 0.22
N TRP A 335 -0.01 17.85 0.92
CA TRP A 335 0.19 17.31 2.24
C TRP A 335 -0.26 18.27 3.34
N THR A 336 -0.83 17.75 4.41
CA THR A 336 -1.15 18.49 5.63
C THR A 336 -0.88 17.65 6.87
N LEU A 337 -0.56 18.26 8.01
CA LEU A 337 -0.40 17.55 9.28
C LEU A 337 -1.73 17.00 9.83
N GLU A 338 -2.87 17.52 9.36
CA GLU A 338 -4.19 17.13 9.82
C GLU A 338 -4.62 15.71 9.38
N GLY A 339 -3.76 14.99 8.68
CA GLY A 339 -4.03 13.65 8.20
C GLY A 339 -5.05 13.57 7.05
N LYS A 340 -5.71 14.67 6.73
CA LYS A 340 -6.63 14.75 5.59
C LYS A 340 -5.83 15.00 4.32
N VAL A 341 -5.31 13.94 3.71
CA VAL A 341 -4.98 14.02 2.29
C VAL A 341 -6.29 14.26 1.56
N LYS A 342 -6.38 15.31 0.73
CA LYS A 342 -7.50 15.41 -0.19
C LYS A 342 -7.55 14.09 -0.95
N GLU A 343 -8.65 13.36 -0.81
CA GLU A 343 -8.86 12.12 -1.55
C GLU A 343 -8.52 12.38 -3.01
N HIS A 344 -7.82 11.43 -3.64
CA HIS A 344 -7.58 11.49 -5.06
C HIS A 344 -8.93 11.73 -5.73
N LYS A 345 -9.07 12.86 -6.45
CA LYS A 345 -10.30 13.14 -7.18
C LYS A 345 -10.41 12.05 -8.25
N GLU A 346 -11.23 11.07 -8.03
CA GLU A 346 -11.49 10.00 -9.02
C GLU A 346 -11.93 10.59 -10.36
N HIS A 347 -12.58 11.76 -10.31
CA HIS A 347 -13.12 12.45 -11.48
C HIS A 347 -12.58 13.87 -11.59
N ASN A 348 -12.33 14.29 -12.81
CA ASN A 348 -12.08 15.67 -13.21
C ASN A 348 -13.36 16.51 -13.02
N GLU A 349 -13.27 17.84 -13.17
CA GLU A 349 -14.40 18.75 -13.08
C GLU A 349 -15.52 18.46 -14.12
N ASP A 350 -15.16 17.79 -15.23
CA ASP A 350 -16.08 17.35 -16.29
C ASP A 350 -16.69 15.97 -16.03
N GLY A 351 -16.41 15.35 -14.87
CA GLY A 351 -16.90 14.03 -14.48
C GLY A 351 -16.15 12.85 -15.09
N THR A 352 -15.05 13.07 -15.81
CA THR A 352 -14.20 12.00 -16.33
C THR A 352 -13.22 11.52 -15.26
N PHE A 353 -12.86 10.21 -15.29
CA PHE A 353 -11.83 9.69 -14.36
C PHE A 353 -10.48 10.37 -14.61
N THR A 354 -9.77 10.71 -13.56
CA THR A 354 -8.43 11.34 -13.62
C THR A 354 -7.37 10.40 -14.18
N VAL A 355 -7.52 9.10 -13.96
CA VAL A 355 -6.68 8.04 -14.52
C VAL A 355 -7.49 7.11 -15.40
N ARG A 356 -6.87 6.58 -16.45
CA ARG A 356 -7.50 5.68 -17.39
C ARG A 356 -6.67 4.42 -17.57
N GLN A 357 -7.34 3.27 -17.55
CA GLN A 357 -6.78 1.99 -17.94
C GLN A 357 -7.14 1.69 -19.41
N CYS A 358 -6.18 1.26 -20.19
CA CYS A 358 -6.45 0.77 -21.55
C CYS A 358 -7.03 -0.65 -21.48
N PRO A 359 -8.18 -0.94 -22.11
CA PRO A 359 -8.78 -2.28 -22.10
C PRO A 359 -8.01 -3.30 -22.94
N PHE A 360 -7.11 -2.87 -23.83
CA PHE A 360 -6.34 -3.73 -24.73
C PHE A 360 -4.97 -4.12 -24.16
N CYS A 361 -4.16 -3.14 -23.75
CA CYS A 361 -2.82 -3.39 -23.20
C CYS A 361 -2.75 -3.34 -21.67
N PHE A 362 -3.82 -2.94 -20.99
CA PHE A 362 -3.98 -2.80 -19.55
C PHE A 362 -3.11 -1.71 -18.90
N LYS A 363 -2.40 -0.90 -19.69
CA LYS A 363 -1.59 0.19 -19.19
C LYS A 363 -2.48 1.28 -18.59
N VAL A 364 -2.06 1.81 -17.44
CA VAL A 364 -2.76 2.89 -16.72
C VAL A 364 -1.98 4.18 -16.90
N PHE A 365 -2.67 5.25 -17.16
CA PHE A 365 -2.09 6.58 -17.42
C PHE A 365 -3.08 7.69 -17.10
N GLU A 366 -2.57 8.91 -17.04
CA GLU A 366 -3.38 10.11 -16.81
C GLU A 366 -4.38 10.32 -17.95
N ASN A 367 -5.65 10.50 -17.60
CA ASN A 367 -6.71 10.72 -18.57
C ASN A 367 -6.80 12.20 -18.98
N LYS A 368 -6.29 12.51 -20.16
CA LYS A 368 -6.35 13.84 -20.80
C LYS A 368 -7.37 13.89 -21.93
N GLY A 369 -8.36 13.01 -21.95
CA GLY A 369 -9.37 12.94 -23.01
C GLY A 369 -8.85 12.31 -24.32
N GLN A 370 -7.82 11.48 -24.28
CA GLN A 370 -7.24 10.80 -25.44
C GLN A 370 -8.28 9.92 -26.12
N LYS A 371 -8.34 9.95 -27.46
CA LYS A 371 -9.25 9.13 -28.29
C LYS A 371 -8.70 7.73 -28.56
N GLU A 372 -7.40 7.53 -28.36
CA GLU A 372 -6.67 6.28 -28.53
C GLU A 372 -5.68 6.07 -27.38
N CYS A 373 -5.25 4.86 -27.18
CA CYS A 373 -4.22 4.56 -26.18
C CYS A 373 -2.87 5.14 -26.60
N PRO A 374 -2.19 5.96 -25.79
CA PRO A 374 -0.90 6.53 -26.16
C PRO A 374 0.24 5.49 -26.24
N TYR A 375 -0.02 4.24 -25.89
CA TYR A 375 0.99 3.18 -25.83
C TYR A 375 0.78 2.06 -26.86
N CYS A 376 -0.43 1.53 -26.99
CA CYS A 376 -0.71 0.50 -27.99
C CYS A 376 -1.43 1.04 -29.25
N HIS A 377 -1.78 2.35 -29.25
CA HIS A 377 -2.46 3.07 -30.33
C HIS A 377 -3.83 2.50 -30.71
N GLU A 378 -4.39 1.59 -29.89
CA GLU A 378 -5.75 1.11 -30.12
C GLU A 378 -6.76 2.24 -29.84
N PRO A 379 -7.66 2.50 -30.79
CA PRO A 379 -8.69 3.52 -30.62
C PRO A 379 -9.70 3.07 -29.56
N TYR A 380 -10.11 3.99 -28.71
CA TYR A 380 -11.21 3.71 -27.80
C TYR A 380 -12.53 3.71 -28.58
N PRO A 381 -13.43 2.76 -28.28
CA PRO A 381 -14.74 2.76 -28.91
C PRO A 381 -15.42 4.11 -28.64
N LEU A 382 -15.78 4.78 -29.71
CA LEU A 382 -16.60 5.99 -29.65
C LEU A 382 -17.97 5.54 -29.12
N HIS A 383 -18.29 5.88 -27.87
CA HIS A 383 -19.65 5.83 -27.40
C HIS A 383 -20.42 6.93 -28.14
N SER A 384 -20.91 6.62 -29.36
CA SER A 384 -21.89 7.47 -30.01
C SER A 384 -23.16 7.46 -29.13
N ARG A 385 -23.79 8.61 -28.95
CA ARG A 385 -25.12 8.69 -28.29
C ARG A 385 -26.13 7.68 -28.87
N GLU A 386 -25.98 7.35 -30.14
CA GLU A 386 -26.84 6.36 -30.84
C GLU A 386 -26.60 4.91 -30.39
N LEU A 387 -25.33 4.49 -30.18
CA LEU A 387 -25.03 3.18 -29.58
C LEU A 387 -25.52 3.05 -28.13
N LYS A 388 -25.37 4.09 -27.32
CA LYS A 388 -25.95 4.11 -25.97
C LYS A 388 -27.48 3.97 -25.97
N VAL A 389 -28.15 4.60 -26.90
CA VAL A 389 -29.63 4.50 -27.01
C VAL A 389 -30.05 3.09 -27.42
N ILE A 390 -29.30 2.42 -28.31
CA ILE A 390 -29.61 1.05 -28.72
C ILE A 390 -29.28 0.06 -27.59
N GLU A 391 -28.11 0.17 -26.93
CA GLU A 391 -27.75 -0.64 -25.77
C GLU A 391 -28.67 -0.41 -24.57
N GLU A 392 -29.06 0.85 -24.29
CA GLU A 392 -30.02 1.15 -23.24
C GLU A 392 -31.43 0.60 -23.56
N ILE A 393 -31.85 0.57 -24.83
CA ILE A 393 -33.14 -0.01 -25.24
C ILE A 393 -33.07 -1.55 -25.14
N GLU A 394 -32.00 -2.20 -25.57
CA GLU A 394 -31.82 -3.64 -25.41
C GLU A 394 -31.65 -4.06 -23.97
N LEU A 395 -30.81 -3.37 -23.19
CA LEU A 395 -30.66 -3.56 -21.73
C LEU A 395 -31.98 -3.33 -20.98
N LYS A 396 -32.75 -2.30 -21.33
CA LYS A 396 -34.07 -2.08 -20.76
C LYS A 396 -35.05 -3.21 -21.06
N ARG A 397 -35.05 -3.74 -22.29
CA ARG A 397 -35.89 -4.89 -22.65
C ARG A 397 -35.48 -6.18 -21.94
N ILE A 398 -34.17 -6.45 -21.84
CA ILE A 398 -33.62 -7.62 -21.13
C ILE A 398 -33.93 -7.47 -19.61
N THR A 399 -33.66 -6.31 -19.01
CA THR A 399 -33.95 -6.09 -17.58
C THR A 399 -35.45 -6.11 -17.26
N GLU A 400 -36.31 -5.60 -18.11
CA GLU A 400 -37.77 -5.69 -17.89
C GLU A 400 -38.26 -7.14 -17.96
N ALA A 401 -37.74 -7.94 -18.88
CA ALA A 401 -38.05 -9.37 -18.98
C ALA A 401 -37.51 -10.15 -17.78
N GLU A 402 -36.27 -9.88 -17.35
CA GLU A 402 -35.65 -10.47 -16.15
C GLU A 402 -36.34 -10.07 -14.86
N VAL A 403 -36.69 -8.79 -14.69
CA VAL A 403 -37.44 -8.30 -13.53
C VAL A 403 -38.81 -8.96 -13.46
N LYS A 404 -39.52 -9.08 -14.60
CA LYS A 404 -40.82 -9.74 -14.67
C LYS A 404 -40.70 -11.23 -14.35
N ALA A 405 -39.67 -11.90 -14.87
CA ALA A 405 -39.42 -13.32 -14.59
C ALA A 405 -39.07 -13.54 -13.10
N GLU A 406 -38.31 -12.64 -12.49
CA GLU A 406 -37.95 -12.70 -11.07
C GLU A 406 -39.17 -12.37 -10.17
N GLU A 407 -40.03 -11.44 -10.56
CA GLU A 407 -41.27 -11.15 -9.86
C GLU A 407 -42.23 -12.34 -9.92
N GLU A 408 -42.37 -12.97 -11.09
CA GLU A 408 -43.16 -14.20 -11.22
C GLU A 408 -42.59 -15.33 -10.40
N ARG A 409 -41.26 -15.50 -10.35
CA ARG A 409 -40.58 -16.48 -9.52
C ARG A 409 -40.84 -16.23 -8.03
N LYS A 410 -40.73 -14.99 -7.58
CA LYS A 410 -41.05 -14.59 -6.20
C LYS A 410 -42.50 -14.78 -5.84
N ALA A 411 -43.41 -14.49 -6.77
CA ALA A 411 -44.84 -14.72 -6.57
C ALA A 411 -45.16 -16.22 -6.41
N ARG A 412 -44.63 -17.09 -7.29
CA ARG A 412 -44.75 -18.55 -7.19
C ARG A 412 -44.16 -19.08 -5.88
N LEU A 413 -42.99 -18.61 -5.47
CA LEU A 413 -42.38 -19.02 -4.21
C LEU A 413 -43.24 -18.64 -3.01
N LYS A 414 -43.82 -17.43 -2.99
CA LYS A 414 -44.75 -16.99 -1.93
C LYS A 414 -45.99 -17.87 -1.88
N GLU A 415 -46.51 -18.25 -3.04
CA GLU A 415 -47.68 -19.15 -3.14
C GLU A 415 -47.34 -20.55 -2.70
N ASP A 416 -46.23 -21.14 -3.11
CA ASP A 416 -45.73 -22.43 -2.68
C ASP A 416 -45.57 -22.47 -1.13
N ILE A 417 -44.95 -21.45 -0.53
CA ILE A 417 -44.81 -21.30 0.91
C ILE A 417 -46.17 -21.16 1.63
N ARG A 418 -47.13 -20.45 1.02
CA ARG A 418 -48.45 -20.29 1.60
C ARG A 418 -49.23 -21.60 1.59
N ASN A 419 -49.08 -22.40 0.55
CA ASN A 419 -49.79 -23.64 0.32
C ASN A 419 -49.16 -24.85 1.00
N ALA A 420 -47.94 -24.74 1.55
CA ALA A 420 -47.25 -25.78 2.30
C ALA A 420 -48.06 -26.20 3.51
N ARG A 421 -48.31 -27.50 3.64
CA ARG A 421 -49.18 -28.12 4.68
C ARG A 421 -48.43 -29.01 5.67
N CYS A 422 -47.16 -29.35 5.34
CA CYS A 422 -46.32 -30.17 6.21
C CYS A 422 -44.84 -29.80 6.09
N ALA A 423 -43.98 -30.35 6.95
CA ALA A 423 -42.55 -30.09 6.90
C ALA A 423 -41.92 -30.48 5.56
N GLN A 424 -42.38 -31.58 4.96
CA GLN A 424 -41.85 -32.13 3.72
C GLN A 424 -42.01 -31.14 2.53
N ASP A 425 -43.12 -30.41 2.50
CA ASP A 425 -43.37 -29.40 1.48
C ASP A 425 -42.27 -28.32 1.46
N PHE A 426 -41.78 -27.91 2.65
CA PHE A 426 -40.68 -26.93 2.71
C PHE A 426 -39.35 -27.46 2.23
N PHE A 427 -39.08 -28.77 2.38
CA PHE A 427 -37.88 -29.39 1.81
C PHE A 427 -37.98 -29.51 0.29
N GLU A 428 -39.17 -29.77 -0.27
CA GLU A 428 -39.38 -29.76 -1.72
C GLU A 428 -39.26 -28.35 -2.30
N ILE A 429 -39.82 -27.34 -1.65
CA ILE A 429 -39.69 -25.93 -2.03
C ILE A 429 -38.21 -25.51 -2.00
N ALA A 430 -37.45 -25.92 -0.98
CA ALA A 430 -36.02 -25.62 -0.88
C ALA A 430 -35.25 -26.24 -2.05
N ARG A 431 -35.49 -27.52 -2.35
CA ARG A 431 -34.84 -28.25 -3.46
C ARG A 431 -35.15 -27.60 -4.82
N LYS A 432 -36.43 -27.26 -5.05
CA LYS A 432 -36.92 -26.65 -6.30
C LYS A 432 -36.31 -25.24 -6.55
N ASN A 433 -36.03 -24.51 -5.46
CA ASN A 433 -35.54 -23.11 -5.56
C ASN A 433 -34.06 -22.96 -5.18
N GLY A 434 -33.30 -24.04 -4.98
CA GLY A 434 -31.88 -24.01 -4.66
C GLY A 434 -31.55 -23.51 -3.25
N TYR A 435 -32.50 -23.56 -2.31
CA TYR A 435 -32.26 -23.19 -0.92
C TYR A 435 -31.67 -24.35 -0.10
N SER A 436 -30.94 -24.02 0.95
CA SER A 436 -30.36 -25.02 1.84
C SER A 436 -31.44 -25.78 2.66
N THR A 437 -31.11 -26.98 3.09
CA THR A 437 -31.96 -27.76 3.99
C THR A 437 -32.24 -27.02 5.31
N GLY A 438 -31.30 -26.21 5.79
CA GLY A 438 -31.46 -25.34 6.95
C GLY A 438 -32.57 -24.31 6.77
N TRP A 439 -32.77 -23.78 5.57
CA TRP A 439 -33.87 -22.88 5.24
C TRP A 439 -35.21 -23.59 5.39
N ALA A 440 -35.33 -24.82 4.86
CA ALA A 440 -36.52 -25.61 4.97
C ALA A 440 -36.88 -25.92 6.44
N PHE A 441 -35.92 -26.36 7.24
CA PHE A 441 -36.06 -26.58 8.68
C PHE A 441 -36.57 -25.36 9.42
N LYS A 442 -35.94 -24.20 9.17
CA LYS A 442 -36.34 -22.93 9.79
C LYS A 442 -37.79 -22.56 9.47
N ARG A 443 -38.21 -22.74 8.21
CA ARG A 443 -39.58 -22.41 7.75
C ARG A 443 -40.62 -23.41 8.32
N ALA A 444 -40.32 -24.70 8.30
CA ALA A 444 -41.20 -25.72 8.86
C ALA A 444 -41.42 -25.48 10.36
N ARG A 445 -40.34 -25.15 11.11
CA ARG A 445 -40.41 -24.83 12.54
C ARG A 445 -41.24 -23.58 12.83
N MET A 446 -41.09 -22.52 12.01
CA MET A 446 -41.89 -21.30 12.14
C MET A 446 -43.39 -21.52 11.91
N ARG A 447 -43.78 -22.57 11.19
CA ARG A 447 -45.17 -22.99 10.93
C ARG A 447 -45.67 -24.07 11.90
N GLY A 448 -44.82 -24.53 12.82
CA GLY A 448 -45.20 -25.53 13.82
C GLY A 448 -45.31 -26.94 13.27
N TYR A 449 -44.62 -27.29 12.18
CA TYR A 449 -44.63 -28.62 11.57
C TYR A 449 -43.49 -29.54 12.11
N ILE A 450 -42.49 -28.93 12.79
CA ILE A 450 -41.38 -29.57 13.50
C ILE A 450 -40.94 -28.70 14.68
#